data_661e01bb1827e48ec285a3731eb4c194
#
_entry.id   661e01bb1827e48ec285a3731eb4c194
#
_cell.length_a   1.000
_cell.length_b   1.000
_cell.length_c   1.000
_cell.angle_alpha   90.00
_cell.angle_beta   90.00
_cell.angle_gamma   90.00
#
_symmetry.space_group_name_H-M   'P 1'
#
loop_
_entity.id
_entity.type
_entity.pdbx_description
1 polymer ?
#
loop_
_entity_poly.entity_id
_entity_poly.type
_entity_poly.pdbx_seq_one_letter_code
_entity_poly.pdbx_strand_id
1 'polypeptide(L)'
;MYINERSLGLLEDFGDKIFHILGCGAIGSSASTQLCRMGADKFILYDLDSVEIQNIGVSYYVYKDIGKGKVDALKRHLLAINPNIDVRIEPGRFSAFLKPIGQEDIIILGFDSMDSRLEAATAAMAGRNSPFALIDGRMGAEEYQQYVLKNPTLGQYRDT
;
A
#
# COMPACT_ATOMS: atom_id res chain seq x y z
N MET A 1 23.37 7.33 -3.89
CA MET A 1 23.54 6.32 -2.81
C MET A 1 22.27 5.51 -2.75
N TYR A 2 22.35 4.23 -3.01
CA TYR A 2 21.19 3.32 -2.95
C TYR A 2 20.98 2.85 -1.51
N ILE A 3 19.76 3.05 -0.97
CA ILE A 3 19.45 2.63 0.41
C ILE A 3 19.43 1.10 0.56
N ASN A 4 19.30 0.37 -0.55
CA ASN A 4 19.26 -1.08 -0.63
C ASN A 4 20.58 -1.71 -1.11
N GLU A 5 21.71 -1.00 -1.01
CA GLU A 5 23.02 -1.44 -1.54
C GLU A 5 23.42 -2.84 -1.03
N ARG A 6 23.08 -3.17 0.23
CA ARG A 6 23.35 -4.52 0.80
C ARG A 6 22.48 -5.63 0.22
N SER A 7 21.38 -5.28 -0.42
CA SER A 7 20.43 -6.23 -1.03
C SER A 7 20.61 -6.33 -2.54
N LEU A 8 21.51 -5.54 -3.14
CA LEU A 8 21.80 -5.61 -4.57
C LEU A 8 22.23 -7.01 -4.96
N GLY A 9 21.53 -7.58 -5.95
CA GLY A 9 21.75 -8.96 -6.41
C GLY A 9 20.96 -10.03 -5.65
N LEU A 10 20.32 -9.70 -4.51
CA LEU A 10 19.38 -10.58 -3.80
C LEU A 10 17.92 -10.24 -4.11
N LEU A 11 17.63 -8.98 -4.38
CA LEU A 11 16.32 -8.49 -4.77
C LEU A 11 16.40 -7.93 -6.18
N GLU A 12 15.38 -8.23 -6.98
CA GLU A 12 15.20 -7.57 -8.26
C GLU A 12 14.89 -6.07 -8.01
N ASP A 13 15.35 -5.23 -8.92
CA ASP A 13 14.97 -3.82 -8.91
C ASP A 13 13.45 -3.72 -9.15
N PHE A 14 12.78 -2.87 -8.37
CA PHE A 14 11.36 -2.58 -8.59
C PHE A 14 11.11 -1.82 -9.91
N GLY A 15 12.14 -1.22 -10.50
CA GLY A 15 12.07 -0.52 -11.78
C GLY A 15 11.02 0.59 -11.76
N ASP A 16 10.08 0.54 -12.70
CA ASP A 16 9.01 1.52 -12.82
C ASP A 16 7.76 1.19 -12.00
N LYS A 17 7.81 0.21 -11.09
CA LYS A 17 6.64 -0.21 -10.32
C LYS A 17 6.12 0.90 -9.42
N ILE A 18 4.81 1.06 -9.40
CA ILE A 18 4.08 2.01 -8.58
C ILE A 18 3.27 1.22 -7.54
N PHE A 19 3.49 1.52 -6.28
CA PHE A 19 2.80 0.85 -5.17
C PHE A 19 1.60 1.67 -4.71
N HIS A 20 0.39 1.16 -4.95
CA HIS A 20 -0.85 1.70 -4.42
C HIS A 20 -1.14 1.07 -3.06
N ILE A 21 -1.12 1.87 -2.01
CA ILE A 21 -1.39 1.44 -0.63
C ILE A 21 -2.79 1.87 -0.27
N LEU A 22 -3.71 0.93 -0.25
CA LEU A 22 -5.12 1.14 0.04
C LEU A 22 -5.43 0.77 1.49
N GLY A 23 -5.52 1.80 2.33
CA GLY A 23 -5.52 1.67 3.78
C GLY A 23 -4.12 1.78 4.37
N CYS A 24 -3.87 2.86 5.11
CA CYS A 24 -2.58 3.17 5.72
C CYS A 24 -2.53 2.78 7.22
N GLY A 25 -3.29 1.77 7.62
CA GLY A 25 -3.28 1.21 8.97
C GLY A 25 -2.07 0.30 9.25
N ALA A 26 -2.27 -0.74 10.06
CA ALA A 26 -1.21 -1.68 10.45
C ALA A 26 -0.51 -2.32 9.24
N ILE A 27 -1.28 -2.88 8.30
CA ILE A 27 -0.76 -3.56 7.11
C ILE A 27 -0.12 -2.55 6.15
N GLY A 28 -0.84 -1.48 5.76
CA GLY A 28 -0.35 -0.54 4.76
C GLY A 28 0.87 0.24 5.22
N SER A 29 0.92 0.71 6.47
CA SER A 29 2.09 1.41 7.00
C SER A 29 3.31 0.50 7.11
N SER A 30 3.10 -0.76 7.51
CA SER A 30 4.18 -1.75 7.58
C SER A 30 4.71 -2.10 6.19
N ALA A 31 3.84 -2.48 5.26
CA ALA A 31 4.22 -2.87 3.91
C ALA A 31 4.97 -1.74 3.19
N SER A 32 4.42 -0.51 3.18
CA SER A 32 5.05 0.63 2.51
C SER A 32 6.40 1.00 3.11
N THR A 33 6.54 0.93 4.45
CA THR A 33 7.82 1.19 5.13
C THR A 33 8.88 0.18 4.72
N GLN A 34 8.55 -1.12 4.69
CA GLN A 34 9.48 -2.16 4.28
C GLN A 34 9.83 -2.04 2.79
N LEU A 35 8.86 -1.84 1.93
CA LEU A 35 9.09 -1.64 0.49
C LEU A 35 9.99 -0.43 0.22
N CYS A 36 9.78 0.69 0.91
CA CYS A 36 10.64 1.86 0.81
C CYS A 36 12.10 1.53 1.20
N ARG A 37 12.30 0.77 2.30
CA ARG A 37 13.63 0.30 2.72
C ARG A 37 14.25 -0.69 1.74
N MET A 38 13.45 -1.44 1.01
CA MET A 38 13.88 -2.36 -0.05
C MET A 38 14.20 -1.65 -1.38
N GLY A 39 13.94 -0.34 -1.48
CA GLY A 39 14.27 0.48 -2.65
C GLY A 39 13.08 0.87 -3.53
N ALA A 40 11.85 0.56 -3.15
CA ALA A 40 10.67 1.11 -3.83
C ALA A 40 10.64 2.63 -3.69
N ASP A 41 10.37 3.33 -4.79
CA ASP A 41 10.48 4.77 -4.88
C ASP A 41 9.22 5.49 -5.37
N LYS A 42 8.15 4.75 -5.73
CA LYS A 42 6.88 5.33 -6.21
C LYS A 42 5.71 4.78 -5.44
N PHE A 43 5.03 5.65 -4.69
CA PHE A 43 3.88 5.28 -3.85
C PHE A 43 2.68 6.18 -4.10
N ILE A 44 1.48 5.60 -4.03
CA ILE A 44 0.22 6.34 -3.94
C ILE A 44 -0.54 5.80 -2.73
N LEU A 45 -0.84 6.66 -1.77
CA LEU A 45 -1.44 6.31 -0.48
C LEU A 45 -2.90 6.73 -0.45
N TYR A 46 -3.78 5.83 -0.04
CA TYR A 46 -5.23 6.06 0.06
C TYR A 46 -5.70 5.74 1.47
N ASP A 47 -6.20 6.72 2.19
CA ASP A 47 -6.83 6.55 3.50
C ASP A 47 -7.60 7.81 3.87
N LEU A 48 -8.75 7.65 4.50
CA LEU A 48 -9.60 8.76 4.93
C LEU A 48 -9.37 9.16 6.40
N ASP A 49 -8.71 8.27 7.17
CA ASP A 49 -8.63 8.39 8.62
C ASP A 49 -7.49 9.29 9.08
N SER A 50 -7.62 9.74 10.31
CA SER A 50 -6.53 10.32 11.09
C SER A 50 -5.88 9.28 12.00
N VAL A 51 -4.64 9.55 12.40
CA VAL A 51 -3.92 8.72 13.36
C VAL A 51 -4.52 8.91 14.75
N GLU A 52 -4.89 7.80 15.38
CA GLU A 52 -5.42 7.74 16.73
C GLU A 52 -4.45 7.02 17.67
N ILE A 53 -4.65 7.17 18.99
CA ILE A 53 -3.76 6.60 20.01
C ILE A 53 -3.59 5.08 19.87
N GLN A 54 -4.68 4.36 19.55
CA GLN A 54 -4.65 2.91 19.34
C GLN A 54 -3.85 2.49 18.10
N ASN A 55 -3.62 3.37 17.14
CA ASN A 55 -2.82 3.06 15.97
C ASN A 55 -1.32 2.96 16.28
N ILE A 56 -0.86 3.60 17.38
CA ILE A 56 0.56 3.64 17.75
C ILE A 56 1.10 2.22 18.05
N GLY A 57 0.29 1.37 18.65
CA GLY A 57 0.72 0.01 19.03
C GLY A 57 0.79 -0.99 17.89
N VAL A 58 0.16 -0.70 16.74
CA VAL A 58 -0.03 -1.67 15.65
C VAL A 58 0.47 -1.18 14.29
N SER A 59 0.88 0.08 14.17
CA SER A 59 1.33 0.69 12.91
C SER A 59 2.65 1.44 13.08
N TYR A 60 3.20 1.99 12.01
CA TYR A 60 4.47 2.73 12.03
C TYR A 60 4.34 4.20 12.47
N TYR A 61 3.17 4.60 12.98
CA TYR A 61 2.98 5.95 13.51
C TYR A 61 3.61 6.11 14.90
N VAL A 62 3.94 7.34 15.23
CA VAL A 62 4.49 7.71 16.52
C VAL A 62 3.59 8.76 17.21
N TYR A 63 3.78 8.98 18.51
CA TYR A 63 2.91 9.82 19.34
C TYR A 63 2.64 11.22 18.74
N LYS A 64 3.66 11.84 18.10
CA LYS A 64 3.51 13.15 17.43
C LYS A 64 2.63 13.15 16.18
N ASP A 65 2.21 11.99 15.70
CA ASP A 65 1.38 11.85 14.52
C ASP A 65 -0.12 11.83 14.86
N ILE A 66 -0.46 11.66 16.14
CA ILE A 66 -1.86 11.64 16.60
C ILE A 66 -2.58 12.90 16.11
N GLY A 67 -3.77 12.70 15.55
CA GLY A 67 -4.62 13.75 14.98
C GLY A 67 -4.26 14.18 13.56
N LYS A 68 -3.16 13.70 12.97
CA LYS A 68 -2.82 13.97 11.56
C LYS A 68 -3.43 12.92 10.65
N GLY A 69 -3.73 13.29 9.40
CA GLY A 69 -4.16 12.31 8.40
C GLY A 69 -3.16 11.17 8.26
N LYS A 70 -3.65 9.92 8.19
CA LYS A 70 -2.77 8.74 8.05
C LYS A 70 -1.88 8.84 6.81
N VAL A 71 -2.43 9.28 5.68
CA VAL A 71 -1.64 9.44 4.44
C VAL A 71 -0.54 10.51 4.57
N ASP A 72 -0.83 11.63 5.28
CA ASP A 72 0.16 12.69 5.51
C ASP A 72 1.28 12.22 6.45
N ALA A 73 0.91 11.52 7.52
CA ALA A 73 1.86 10.97 8.47
C ALA A 73 2.76 9.93 7.80
N LEU A 74 2.17 8.98 7.06
CA LEU A 74 2.92 7.94 6.35
C LEU A 74 3.84 8.52 5.28
N LYS A 75 3.37 9.48 4.48
CA LYS A 75 4.22 10.18 3.50
C LYS A 75 5.47 10.77 4.16
N ARG A 76 5.32 11.43 5.31
CA ARG A 76 6.47 11.99 6.04
C ARG A 76 7.43 10.91 6.53
N HIS A 77 6.90 9.78 6.99
CA HIS A 77 7.73 8.63 7.41
C HIS A 77 8.52 8.05 6.25
N LEU A 78 7.89 7.85 5.08
CA LEU A 78 8.55 7.32 3.89
C LEU A 78 9.65 8.29 3.38
N LEU A 79 9.35 9.60 3.32
CA LEU A 79 10.34 10.63 2.95
C LEU A 79 11.49 10.76 3.95
N ALA A 80 11.28 10.42 5.22
CA ALA A 80 12.36 10.36 6.20
C ALA A 80 13.29 9.14 6.01
N ILE A 81 12.79 8.06 5.38
CA ILE A 81 13.60 6.90 4.99
C ILE A 81 14.38 7.22 3.71
N ASN A 82 13.71 7.72 2.69
CA ASN A 82 14.31 8.08 1.42
C ASN A 82 13.68 9.39 0.89
N PRO A 83 14.42 10.52 0.91
CA PRO A 83 13.89 11.81 0.48
C PRO A 83 13.68 11.93 -1.05
N ASN A 84 14.18 10.97 -1.83
CA ASN A 84 14.14 11.03 -3.30
C ASN A 84 12.96 10.24 -3.92
N ILE A 85 12.02 9.75 -3.12
CA ILE A 85 10.86 8.99 -3.61
C ILE A 85 9.71 9.90 -4.01
N ASP A 86 8.88 9.42 -4.95
CA ASP A 86 7.59 10.07 -5.31
C ASP A 86 6.47 9.47 -4.45
N VAL A 87 5.87 10.28 -3.59
CA VAL A 87 4.73 9.87 -2.76
C VAL A 87 3.55 10.79 -3.00
N ARG A 88 2.51 10.27 -3.62
CA ARG A 88 1.21 10.93 -3.80
C ARG A 88 0.23 10.45 -2.73
N ILE A 89 -0.70 11.31 -2.35
CA ILE A 89 -1.69 11.01 -1.31
C ILE A 89 -3.09 11.33 -1.78
N GLU A 90 -4.05 10.50 -1.37
CA GLU A 90 -5.49 10.69 -1.52
C GLU A 90 -6.16 10.61 -0.14
N PRO A 91 -6.34 11.77 0.52
CA PRO A 91 -6.89 11.85 1.86
C PRO A 91 -8.42 11.84 1.81
N GLY A 92 -9.02 10.70 1.57
CA GLY A 92 -10.47 10.58 1.48
C GLY A 92 -10.92 9.14 1.32
N ARG A 93 -12.24 8.94 1.29
CA ARG A 93 -12.79 7.63 0.95
C ARG A 93 -12.34 7.25 -0.45
N PHE A 94 -11.80 6.04 -0.58
CA PHE A 94 -11.45 5.51 -1.89
C PHE A 94 -12.70 5.48 -2.80
N SER A 95 -12.57 6.04 -3.98
CA SER A 95 -13.62 6.04 -5.01
C SER A 95 -13.07 5.63 -6.38
N ALA A 96 -11.81 5.94 -6.64
CA ALA A 96 -11.12 5.58 -7.88
C ALA A 96 -9.59 5.69 -7.68
N PHE A 97 -8.86 5.04 -8.58
CA PHE A 97 -7.42 5.25 -8.68
C PHE A 97 -7.09 6.59 -9.34
N LEU A 98 -5.99 7.24 -8.93
CA LEU A 98 -5.52 8.51 -9.49
C LEU A 98 -5.14 8.44 -10.97
N LYS A 99 -4.90 7.24 -11.47
CA LYS A 99 -4.55 6.98 -12.87
C LYS A 99 -5.15 5.64 -13.31
N PRO A 100 -5.29 5.38 -14.61
CA PRO A 100 -5.60 4.04 -15.09
C PRO A 100 -4.58 3.01 -14.60
N ILE A 101 -5.06 1.85 -14.15
CA ILE A 101 -4.21 0.76 -13.67
C ILE A 101 -3.62 -0.01 -14.85
N GLY A 102 -2.36 -0.41 -14.73
CA GLY A 102 -1.59 -1.15 -15.73
C GLY A 102 -0.52 -2.06 -15.13
N GLN A 103 0.34 -2.60 -15.98
CA GLN A 103 1.37 -3.57 -15.60
C GLN A 103 2.52 -2.98 -14.75
N GLU A 104 2.59 -1.68 -14.61
CA GLU A 104 3.48 -0.98 -13.69
C GLU A 104 2.93 -0.92 -12.26
N ASP A 105 1.64 -1.22 -12.05
CA ASP A 105 0.97 -1.02 -10.78
C ASP A 105 0.94 -2.29 -9.93
N ILE A 106 1.26 -2.15 -8.64
CA ILE A 106 1.09 -3.16 -7.62
C ILE A 106 0.10 -2.62 -6.59
N ILE A 107 -0.98 -3.37 -6.37
CA ILE A 107 -2.05 -2.98 -5.47
C ILE A 107 -1.88 -3.72 -4.15
N ILE A 108 -1.80 -2.98 -3.03
CA ILE A 108 -1.76 -3.54 -1.67
C ILE A 108 -3.02 -3.13 -0.94
N LEU A 109 -3.85 -4.13 -0.61
CA LEU A 109 -5.09 -3.95 0.12
C LEU A 109 -4.85 -4.08 1.61
N GLY A 110 -5.01 -2.97 2.33
CA GLY A 110 -4.88 -2.87 3.78
C GLY A 110 -6.12 -2.27 4.46
N PHE A 111 -7.24 -2.14 3.75
CA PHE A 111 -8.51 -1.73 4.36
C PHE A 111 -8.99 -2.77 5.38
N ASP A 112 -9.69 -2.37 6.41
CA ASP A 112 -10.29 -3.25 7.43
C ASP A 112 -11.58 -3.92 6.96
N SER A 113 -12.34 -3.27 6.07
CA SER A 113 -13.61 -3.74 5.54
C SER A 113 -13.43 -4.59 4.27
N MET A 114 -14.06 -5.77 4.24
CA MET A 114 -14.10 -6.63 3.03
C MET A 114 -14.81 -5.96 1.86
N ASP A 115 -15.84 -5.15 2.12
CA ASP A 115 -16.56 -4.41 1.07
C ASP A 115 -15.64 -3.39 0.39
N SER A 116 -14.85 -2.63 1.18
CA SER A 116 -13.87 -1.68 0.65
C SER A 116 -12.76 -2.37 -0.14
N ARG A 117 -12.32 -3.57 0.29
CA ARG A 117 -11.34 -4.38 -0.43
C ARG A 117 -11.89 -4.84 -1.78
N LEU A 118 -13.13 -5.35 -1.81
CA LEU A 118 -13.78 -5.80 -3.05
C LEU A 118 -14.04 -4.63 -4.01
N GLU A 119 -14.45 -3.46 -3.48
CA GLU A 119 -14.62 -2.23 -4.27
C GLU A 119 -13.30 -1.85 -4.96
N ALA A 120 -12.21 -1.80 -4.20
CA ALA A 120 -10.89 -1.46 -4.71
C ALA A 120 -10.35 -2.48 -5.71
N ALA A 121 -10.50 -3.78 -5.42
CA ALA A 121 -10.11 -4.85 -6.33
C ALA A 121 -10.92 -4.80 -7.65
N THR A 122 -12.23 -4.53 -7.56
CA THR A 122 -13.09 -4.35 -8.73
C THR A 122 -12.61 -3.16 -9.56
N ALA A 123 -12.34 -2.03 -8.94
CA ALA A 123 -11.82 -0.84 -9.62
C ALA A 123 -10.45 -1.10 -10.28
N ALA A 124 -9.56 -1.84 -9.61
CA ALA A 124 -8.25 -2.18 -10.16
C ALA A 124 -8.32 -3.05 -11.43
N MET A 125 -9.35 -3.87 -11.54
CA MET A 125 -9.54 -4.84 -12.62
C MET A 125 -10.63 -4.43 -13.64
N ALA A 126 -11.21 -3.23 -13.49
CA ALA A 126 -12.25 -2.72 -14.40
C ALA A 126 -11.70 -2.23 -15.75
N GLY A 127 -10.39 -1.96 -15.83
CA GLY A 127 -9.72 -1.46 -17.03
C GLY A 127 -9.42 -2.55 -18.06
N ARG A 128 -8.80 -2.12 -19.17
CA ARG A 128 -8.31 -3.05 -20.22
C ARG A 128 -7.09 -3.86 -19.77
N ASN A 129 -6.34 -3.32 -18.79
CA ASN A 129 -5.12 -3.92 -18.27
C ASN A 129 -5.33 -4.25 -16.80
N SER A 130 -4.81 -5.40 -16.38
CA SER A 130 -4.72 -5.76 -14.96
C SER A 130 -3.47 -5.16 -14.34
N PRO A 131 -3.43 -4.92 -13.02
CA PRO A 131 -2.19 -4.61 -12.32
C PRO A 131 -1.21 -5.77 -12.43
N PHE A 132 0.08 -5.48 -12.28
CA PHE A 132 1.12 -6.53 -12.23
C PHE A 132 0.84 -7.53 -11.09
N ALA A 133 0.45 -7.01 -9.92
CA ALA A 133 0.06 -7.83 -8.79
C ALA A 133 -0.98 -7.13 -7.92
N LEU A 134 -1.79 -7.94 -7.25
CA LEU A 134 -2.67 -7.53 -6.16
C LEU A 134 -2.30 -8.37 -4.93
N ILE A 135 -2.02 -7.70 -3.83
CA ILE A 135 -1.65 -8.28 -2.55
C ILE A 135 -2.71 -7.88 -1.53
N ASP A 136 -3.36 -8.87 -0.93
CA ASP A 136 -4.39 -8.66 0.08
C ASP A 136 -3.94 -9.29 1.41
N GLY A 137 -3.60 -8.43 2.37
CA GLY A 137 -3.27 -8.85 3.74
C GLY A 137 -4.51 -8.73 4.63
N ARG A 138 -4.91 -9.83 5.25
CA ARG A 138 -6.06 -9.89 6.16
C ARG A 138 -5.58 -10.30 7.53
N MET A 139 -5.92 -9.52 8.53
CA MET A 139 -5.49 -9.75 9.91
C MET A 139 -6.72 -9.82 10.83
N GLY A 140 -6.90 -10.96 11.47
CA GLY A 140 -7.83 -11.16 12.57
C GLY A 140 -7.09 -11.13 13.92
N ALA A 141 -7.81 -11.40 15.01
CA ALA A 141 -7.23 -11.40 16.35
C ALA A 141 -6.11 -12.46 16.52
N GLU A 142 -6.27 -13.63 15.91
CA GLU A 142 -5.38 -14.77 16.05
C GLU A 142 -4.88 -15.33 14.69
N GLU A 143 -5.33 -14.75 13.58
CA GLU A 143 -5.04 -15.25 12.24
C GLU A 143 -4.51 -14.13 11.33
N TYR A 144 -3.55 -14.49 10.51
CA TYR A 144 -3.10 -13.68 9.39
C TYR A 144 -3.21 -14.48 8.09
N GLN A 145 -3.85 -13.90 7.10
CA GLN A 145 -3.95 -14.45 5.75
C GLN A 145 -3.38 -13.47 4.75
N GLN A 146 -2.68 -13.97 3.76
CA GLN A 146 -2.15 -13.13 2.67
C GLN A 146 -2.40 -13.82 1.34
N TYR A 147 -3.00 -13.09 0.43
CA TYR A 147 -3.23 -13.50 -0.95
C TYR A 147 -2.37 -12.66 -1.88
N VAL A 148 -1.65 -13.31 -2.78
CA VAL A 148 -0.81 -12.67 -3.79
C VAL A 148 -1.24 -13.15 -5.16
N LEU A 149 -1.84 -12.29 -5.95
CA LEU A 149 -2.33 -12.57 -7.29
C LEU A 149 -1.49 -11.80 -8.31
N LYS A 150 -0.84 -12.49 -9.23
CA LYS A 150 -0.13 -11.89 -10.37
C LYS A 150 -1.07 -11.82 -11.57
N ASN A 151 -1.10 -10.66 -12.25
CA ASN A 151 -2.02 -10.39 -13.36
C ASN A 151 -3.46 -10.81 -13.01
N PRO A 152 -4.01 -10.31 -11.87
CA PRO A 152 -5.24 -10.83 -11.30
C PRO A 152 -6.45 -10.61 -12.20
N THR A 153 -7.43 -11.51 -12.07
CA THR A 153 -8.79 -11.30 -12.53
C THR A 153 -9.73 -11.15 -11.33
N LEU A 154 -10.86 -10.48 -11.53
CA LEU A 154 -11.85 -10.31 -10.46
C LEU A 154 -12.42 -11.66 -9.98
N GLY A 155 -12.54 -12.64 -10.87
CA GLY A 155 -12.94 -14.01 -10.50
C GLY A 155 -11.95 -14.63 -9.51
N GLN A 156 -10.66 -14.62 -9.83
CA GLN A 156 -9.63 -15.14 -8.94
C GLN A 156 -9.63 -14.45 -7.55
N TYR A 157 -9.86 -13.14 -7.52
CA TYR A 157 -9.91 -12.41 -6.25
C TYR A 157 -11.13 -12.79 -5.39
N ARG A 158 -12.29 -13.04 -6.04
CA ARG A 158 -13.51 -13.45 -5.33
C ARG A 158 -13.42 -14.85 -4.72
N ASP A 159 -12.53 -15.68 -5.23
CA ASP A 159 -12.30 -17.04 -4.75
C ASP A 159 -11.30 -17.09 -3.56
N THR A 160 -10.79 -15.92 -3.11
CA THR A 160 -9.94 -15.77 -1.92
C THR A 160 -10.79 -15.46 -0.69
#